data_63e0c385a9124a478260a019808e1701
#
_entry.id   63e0c385a9124a478260a019808e1701
#
_cell.length_a   1.000
_cell.length_b   1.000
_cell.length_c   1.000
_cell.angle_alpha   90.00
_cell.angle_beta   90.00
_cell.angle_gamma   90.00
#
_symmetry.space_group_name_H-M   'P 1'
#
loop_
_entity.id
_entity.type
_entity.pdbx_description
1 polymer ?
#
loop_
_entity_poly.entity_id
_entity_poly.type
_entity_poly.pdbx_seq_one_letter_code
_entity_poly.pdbx_strand_id
1 'polypeptide(L)'
;MVLAEGFGIGIISTSFVKTLGKTMCLCIVAIAMDLVWGYCGILSLGHFAFFALGGYMIGMWLMFARTKLIVLEAAQNIALPLTNTEISEAVGTQIFGVVGGAEIPFIWALADNFWLQVSMVVIIPGMLALIFGWLAFRSRVNGVYLSILTQAMTLALALY
;
A
#
# COMPACT_ATOMS: atom_id res chain seq x y z
N MET A 1 13.54 -10.61 12.48
CA MET A 1 14.77 -10.99 13.16
C MET A 1 15.38 -12.28 12.62
N VAL A 2 14.58 -13.21 12.13
CA VAL A 2 15.03 -14.55 11.66
C VAL A 2 15.77 -14.56 10.30
N LEU A 3 15.54 -13.58 9.42
CA LEU A 3 16.20 -13.53 8.09
C LEU A 3 17.62 -12.93 8.11
N ALA A 4 18.00 -12.22 9.16
CA ALA A 4 19.33 -11.63 9.25
C ALA A 4 20.40 -12.60 9.79
N GLU A 5 19.99 -13.65 10.50
CA GLU A 5 20.91 -14.68 11.02
C GLU A 5 21.26 -15.74 9.96
N GLY A 6 20.40 -15.95 8.94
CA GLY A 6 20.62 -16.96 7.90
C GLY A 6 21.69 -16.61 6.87
N PHE A 7 22.14 -15.37 6.77
CA PHE A 7 23.08 -14.92 5.73
C PHE A 7 24.48 -14.57 6.24
N GLY A 8 24.85 -14.90 7.48
CA GLY A 8 26.23 -14.89 7.96
C GLY A 8 27.01 -13.56 7.84
N ILE A 9 26.35 -12.45 7.56
CA ILE A 9 26.96 -11.12 7.39
C ILE A 9 26.51 -10.23 8.53
N GLY A 10 27.09 -10.40 9.70
CA GLY A 10 26.85 -9.57 10.89
C GLY A 10 27.30 -8.11 10.77
N ILE A 11 27.48 -7.61 9.54
CA ILE A 11 27.94 -6.24 9.24
C ILE A 11 26.80 -5.33 8.76
N ILE A 12 25.67 -5.89 8.33
CA ILE A 12 24.57 -5.08 7.77
C ILE A 12 23.53 -4.82 8.86
N SER A 13 23.49 -3.58 9.36
CA SER A 13 22.45 -3.13 10.28
C SER A 13 21.05 -3.31 9.67
N THR A 14 20.09 -3.79 10.47
CA THR A 14 18.69 -3.92 10.08
C THR A 14 18.12 -2.58 9.56
N SER A 15 18.60 -1.47 10.07
CA SER A 15 18.25 -0.12 9.62
C SER A 15 18.75 0.16 8.21
N PHE A 16 19.93 -0.34 7.83
CA PHE A 16 20.47 -0.19 6.50
C PHE A 16 19.62 -0.91 5.47
N VAL A 17 19.22 -2.17 5.74
CA VAL A 17 18.35 -2.96 4.84
C VAL A 17 16.99 -2.28 4.64
N LYS A 18 16.39 -1.76 5.71
CA LYS A 18 15.12 -1.02 5.63
C LYS A 18 15.25 0.25 4.79
N THR A 19 16.32 1.01 4.98
CA THR A 19 16.60 2.23 4.21
C THR A 19 16.84 1.90 2.75
N LEU A 20 17.62 0.86 2.46
CA LEU A 20 17.88 0.41 1.11
C LEU A 20 16.60 0.01 0.38
N GLY A 21 15.73 -0.80 1.02
CA GLY A 21 14.43 -1.18 0.46
C GLY A 21 13.55 0.03 0.15
N LYS A 22 13.46 0.98 1.07
CA LYS A 22 12.72 2.23 0.85
C LYS A 22 13.27 3.03 -0.32
N THR A 23 14.59 3.16 -0.41
CA THR A 23 15.26 3.89 -1.49
C THR A 23 15.01 3.21 -2.85
N MET A 24 15.10 1.89 -2.92
CA MET A 24 14.81 1.15 -4.16
C MET A 24 13.36 1.35 -4.63
N CYS A 25 12.38 1.32 -3.72
CA CYS A 25 10.99 1.62 -4.07
C CYS A 25 10.83 3.04 -4.62
N LEU A 26 11.49 4.03 -4.03
CA LEU A 26 11.46 5.41 -4.52
C LEU A 26 12.15 5.56 -5.87
N CYS A 27 13.23 4.82 -6.13
CA CYS A 27 13.90 4.79 -7.43
C CYS A 27 12.98 4.28 -8.55
N ILE A 28 12.15 3.27 -8.29
CA ILE A 28 11.16 2.77 -9.26
C ILE A 28 10.16 3.88 -9.64
N VAL A 29 9.67 4.62 -8.65
CA VAL A 29 8.74 5.75 -8.89
C VAL A 29 9.43 6.87 -9.67
N ALA A 30 10.70 7.18 -9.35
CA ALA A 30 11.48 8.19 -10.05
C ALA A 30 11.67 7.82 -11.53
N ILE A 31 12.02 6.58 -11.83
CA ILE A 31 12.15 6.07 -13.20
C ILE A 31 10.82 6.15 -13.95
N ALA A 32 9.71 5.75 -13.31
CA ALA A 32 8.38 5.83 -13.91
C ALA A 32 7.99 7.27 -14.25
N MET A 33 8.32 8.23 -13.37
CA MET A 33 8.08 9.65 -13.59
C MET A 33 8.93 10.22 -14.71
N ASP A 34 10.22 9.86 -14.76
CA ASP A 34 11.17 10.28 -15.81
C ASP A 34 10.73 9.76 -17.18
N LEU A 35 10.22 8.54 -17.25
CA LEU A 35 9.72 7.94 -18.48
C LEU A 35 8.51 8.71 -19.03
N VAL A 36 7.58 9.11 -18.18
CA VAL A 36 6.40 9.89 -18.59
C VAL A 36 6.83 11.31 -19.04
N TRP A 37 7.74 11.94 -18.33
CA TRP A 37 8.25 13.26 -18.71
C TRP A 37 9.07 13.21 -19.99
N GLY A 38 9.97 12.23 -20.13
CA GLY A 38 10.84 12.08 -21.28
C GLY A 38 10.11 11.75 -22.59
N TYR A 39 9.12 10.86 -22.54
CA TYR A 39 8.39 10.42 -23.74
C TYR A 39 7.13 11.25 -24.03
N CYS A 40 6.36 11.59 -23.02
CA CYS A 40 5.10 12.30 -23.20
C CYS A 40 5.25 13.82 -23.07
N GLY A 41 6.37 14.31 -22.54
CA GLY A 41 6.58 15.75 -22.31
C GLY A 41 5.61 16.34 -21.26
N ILE A 42 4.95 15.50 -20.47
CA ILE A 42 3.95 15.91 -19.50
C ILE A 42 4.51 15.67 -18.10
N LEU A 43 4.65 16.74 -17.32
CA LEU A 43 5.04 16.63 -15.92
C LEU A 43 3.84 16.15 -15.10
N SER A 44 3.82 14.88 -14.72
CA SER A 44 2.77 14.33 -13.87
C SER A 44 3.18 14.37 -12.39
N LEU A 45 2.61 15.31 -11.64
CA LEU A 45 2.84 15.42 -10.19
C LEU A 45 2.00 14.42 -9.37
N GLY A 46 1.07 13.71 -10.03
CA GLY A 46 0.16 12.75 -9.40
C GLY A 46 0.69 11.31 -9.29
N HIS A 47 1.91 11.01 -9.77
CA HIS A 47 2.47 9.65 -9.76
C HIS A 47 2.55 9.06 -8.35
N PHE A 48 2.86 9.88 -7.35
CA PHE A 48 2.93 9.46 -5.96
C PHE A 48 1.57 9.02 -5.39
N ALA A 49 0.45 9.54 -5.89
CA ALA A 49 -0.88 9.11 -5.47
C ALA A 49 -1.16 7.66 -5.84
N PHE A 50 -0.84 7.27 -7.08
CA PHE A 50 -1.01 5.89 -7.54
C PHE A 50 -0.09 4.92 -6.79
N PHE A 51 1.16 5.34 -6.55
CA PHE A 51 2.11 4.58 -5.76
C PHE A 51 1.66 4.42 -4.31
N ALA A 52 1.17 5.50 -3.68
CA ALA A 52 0.67 5.48 -2.32
C ALA A 52 -0.55 4.56 -2.16
N LEU A 53 -1.49 4.58 -3.11
CA LEU A 53 -2.64 3.67 -3.12
C LEU A 53 -2.21 2.19 -3.20
N GLY A 54 -1.29 1.86 -4.09
CA GLY A 54 -0.73 0.51 -4.17
C GLY A 54 -0.02 0.09 -2.89
N GLY A 55 0.77 1.00 -2.30
CA GLY A 55 1.44 0.81 -1.02
C GLY A 55 0.47 0.63 0.14
N TYR A 56 -0.64 1.38 0.15
CA TYR A 56 -1.70 1.24 1.16
C TYR A 56 -2.33 -0.16 1.10
N MET A 57 -2.65 -0.67 -0.08
CA MET A 57 -3.23 -2.00 -0.25
C MET A 57 -2.32 -3.10 0.29
N ILE A 58 -1.03 -3.09 -0.05
CA ILE A 58 -0.09 -4.08 0.47
C ILE A 58 0.15 -3.92 1.97
N GLY A 59 0.15 -2.67 2.46
CA GLY A 59 0.26 -2.34 3.88
C GLY A 59 -0.88 -2.91 4.73
N MET A 60 -2.10 -2.83 4.22
CA MET A 60 -3.28 -3.45 4.84
C MET A 60 -3.10 -4.96 5.02
N TRP A 61 -2.71 -5.66 3.97
CA TRP A 61 -2.47 -7.10 4.04
C TRP A 61 -1.36 -7.44 5.04
N LEU A 62 -0.24 -6.71 5.01
CA LEU A 62 0.88 -6.94 5.91
C LEU A 62 0.49 -6.71 7.38
N MET A 63 -0.30 -5.68 7.65
CA MET A 63 -0.81 -5.39 8.98
C MET A 63 -1.75 -6.49 9.45
N PHE A 64 -2.68 -6.93 8.60
CA PHE A 64 -3.61 -8.01 8.90
C PHE A 64 -2.87 -9.32 9.18
N ALA A 65 -1.95 -9.72 8.30
CA ALA A 65 -1.15 -10.93 8.45
C ALA A 65 -0.31 -10.92 9.73
N ARG A 66 0.31 -9.78 10.07
CA ARG A 66 1.10 -9.64 11.30
C ARG A 66 0.24 -9.71 12.55
N THR A 67 -0.90 -9.04 12.56
CA THR A 67 -1.82 -9.05 13.72
C THR A 67 -2.40 -10.45 13.92
N LYS A 68 -2.75 -11.15 12.84
CA LYS A 68 -3.20 -12.54 12.88
C LYS A 68 -2.16 -13.46 13.53
N LEU A 69 -0.88 -13.31 13.21
CA LEU A 69 0.19 -14.08 13.83
C LEU A 69 0.31 -13.79 15.34
N ILE A 70 0.23 -12.54 15.75
CA ILE A 70 0.28 -12.14 17.17
C ILE A 70 -0.88 -12.72 17.95
N VAL A 71 -2.09 -12.68 17.39
CA VAL A 71 -3.29 -13.25 18.01
C VAL A 71 -3.18 -14.78 18.15
N LEU A 72 -2.66 -15.45 17.11
CA LEU A 72 -2.45 -16.91 17.15
C LEU A 72 -1.38 -17.31 18.18
N GLU A 73 -0.27 -16.59 18.26
CA GLU A 73 0.75 -16.84 19.29
C GLU A 73 0.20 -16.64 20.70
N ALA A 74 -0.60 -15.60 20.92
CA ALA A 74 -1.24 -15.34 22.21
C ALA A 74 -2.25 -16.46 22.56
N ALA A 75 -3.04 -16.93 21.59
CA ALA A 75 -3.99 -18.01 21.78
C ALA A 75 -3.31 -19.35 22.13
N GLN A 76 -2.18 -19.66 21.47
CA GLN A 76 -1.40 -20.86 21.77
C GLN A 76 -0.83 -20.84 23.19
N ASN A 77 -0.39 -19.67 23.66
CA ASN A 77 0.16 -19.52 25.02
C ASN A 77 -0.90 -19.72 26.11
N ILE A 78 -2.19 -19.49 25.80
CA ILE A 78 -3.32 -19.63 26.74
C ILE A 78 -4.04 -20.97 26.55
N ALA A 79 -3.62 -21.79 25.58
CA ALA A 79 -4.26 -23.07 25.19
C ALA A 79 -5.77 -22.92 24.89
N LEU A 80 -6.19 -21.79 24.32
CA LEU A 80 -7.58 -21.55 23.91
C LEU A 80 -7.75 -21.93 22.44
N PRO A 81 -8.64 -22.87 22.12
CA PRO A 81 -9.00 -23.17 20.73
C PRO A 81 -9.89 -22.05 20.20
N LEU A 82 -9.31 -21.06 19.51
CA LEU A 82 -10.06 -19.99 18.86
C LEU A 82 -10.61 -20.46 17.52
N THR A 83 -11.87 -20.18 17.26
CA THR A 83 -12.48 -20.34 15.93
C THR A 83 -12.01 -19.25 14.98
N ASN A 84 -12.09 -19.50 13.66
CA ASN A 84 -11.67 -18.51 12.65
C ASN A 84 -12.41 -17.17 12.75
N THR A 85 -13.64 -17.17 13.24
CA THR A 85 -14.45 -15.96 13.48
C THR A 85 -13.90 -15.14 14.65
N GLU A 86 -13.56 -15.78 15.77
CA GLU A 86 -12.98 -15.11 16.94
C GLU A 86 -11.60 -14.53 16.65
N ILE A 87 -10.79 -15.22 15.83
CA ILE A 87 -9.50 -14.70 15.36
C ILE A 87 -9.73 -13.46 14.52
N SER A 88 -10.70 -13.46 13.62
CA SER A 88 -11.03 -12.32 12.77
C SER A 88 -11.48 -11.09 13.57
N GLU A 89 -12.33 -11.30 14.59
CA GLU A 89 -12.78 -10.23 15.48
C GLU A 89 -11.65 -9.67 16.35
N ALA A 90 -10.81 -10.55 16.92
CA ALA A 90 -9.65 -10.13 17.71
C ALA A 90 -8.62 -9.36 16.87
N VAL A 91 -8.38 -9.77 15.62
CA VAL A 91 -7.55 -9.04 14.68
C VAL A 91 -8.15 -7.68 14.37
N GLY A 92 -9.47 -7.63 14.16
CA GLY A 92 -10.21 -6.40 13.94
C GLY A 92 -10.03 -5.40 15.06
N THR A 93 -10.27 -5.80 16.29
CA THR A 93 -10.17 -4.92 17.47
C THR A 93 -8.75 -4.37 17.68
N GLN A 94 -7.72 -5.15 17.42
CA GLN A 94 -6.34 -4.67 17.49
C GLN A 94 -6.00 -3.67 16.38
N ILE A 95 -6.48 -3.90 15.17
CA ILE A 95 -6.30 -2.97 14.04
C ILE A 95 -7.01 -1.65 14.33
N PHE A 96 -8.23 -1.68 14.89
CA PHE A 96 -8.95 -0.47 15.30
C PHE A 96 -8.21 0.38 16.33
N GLY A 97 -7.56 -0.26 17.29
CA GLY A 97 -6.73 0.44 18.26
C GLY A 97 -5.59 1.25 17.64
N VAL A 98 -5.13 0.87 16.45
CA VAL A 98 -4.04 1.54 15.73
C VAL A 98 -4.56 2.54 14.70
N VAL A 99 -5.63 2.22 13.99
CA VAL A 99 -6.17 3.05 12.88
C VAL A 99 -7.21 4.06 13.36
N GLY A 100 -7.81 3.84 14.54
CA GLY A 100 -8.75 4.78 15.14
C GLY A 100 -10.16 4.78 14.52
N GLY A 101 -10.56 3.70 13.85
CA GLY A 101 -11.89 3.55 13.24
C GLY A 101 -12.91 2.83 14.13
N ALA A 102 -14.20 2.99 13.84
CA ALA A 102 -15.28 2.30 14.56
C ALA A 102 -15.68 0.97 13.90
N GLU A 103 -15.46 0.80 12.61
CA GLU A 103 -15.81 -0.42 11.87
C GLU A 103 -14.73 -0.74 10.82
N ILE A 104 -14.54 -2.05 10.55
CA ILE A 104 -13.60 -2.50 9.51
C ILE A 104 -14.21 -2.18 8.15
N PRO A 105 -13.59 -1.33 7.32
CA PRO A 105 -14.05 -1.14 5.96
C PRO A 105 -14.14 -2.48 5.23
N PHE A 106 -15.15 -2.66 4.38
CA PHE A 106 -15.35 -3.88 3.59
C PHE A 106 -14.08 -4.34 2.84
N ILE A 107 -13.25 -3.38 2.43
CA ILE A 107 -11.96 -3.63 1.74
C ILE A 107 -11.00 -4.44 2.62
N TRP A 108 -11.04 -4.28 3.94
CA TRP A 108 -10.20 -5.03 4.88
C TRP A 108 -10.61 -6.49 5.02
N ALA A 109 -11.89 -6.80 4.82
CA ALA A 109 -12.37 -8.18 4.82
C ALA A 109 -11.76 -9.00 3.65
N LEU A 110 -11.32 -8.31 2.59
CA LEU A 110 -10.63 -8.93 1.46
C LEU A 110 -9.12 -9.13 1.71
N ALA A 111 -8.57 -8.59 2.80
CA ALA A 111 -7.13 -8.64 3.10
C ALA A 111 -6.62 -10.02 3.56
N ASP A 112 -7.49 -11.00 3.81
CA ASP A 112 -7.08 -12.35 4.24
C ASP A 112 -6.36 -13.13 3.12
N ASN A 113 -6.72 -12.90 1.85
CA ASN A 113 -6.15 -13.58 0.71
C ASN A 113 -5.01 -12.80 0.05
N PHE A 114 -3.78 -13.33 0.12
CA PHE A 114 -2.59 -12.72 -0.49
C PHE A 114 -2.74 -12.43 -1.99
N TRP A 115 -3.20 -13.41 -2.77
CA TRP A 115 -3.35 -13.27 -4.23
C TRP A 115 -4.40 -12.24 -4.62
N LEU A 116 -5.47 -12.16 -3.85
CA LEU A 116 -6.50 -11.16 -4.06
C LEU A 116 -5.95 -9.77 -3.76
N GLN A 117 -5.16 -9.62 -2.70
CA GLN A 117 -4.54 -8.36 -2.33
C GLN A 117 -3.51 -7.89 -3.38
N VAL A 118 -2.69 -8.80 -3.90
CA VAL A 118 -1.75 -8.48 -5.00
C VAL A 118 -2.50 -8.00 -6.25
N SER A 119 -3.64 -8.62 -6.56
CA SER A 119 -4.50 -8.15 -7.66
C SER A 119 -5.05 -6.74 -7.39
N MET A 120 -5.48 -6.45 -6.17
CA MET A 120 -5.99 -5.13 -5.78
C MET A 120 -4.94 -4.04 -5.86
N VAL A 121 -3.68 -4.34 -5.55
CA VAL A 121 -2.54 -3.40 -5.70
C VAL A 121 -2.41 -2.87 -7.14
N VAL A 122 -2.77 -3.67 -8.12
CA VAL A 122 -2.72 -3.29 -9.55
C VAL A 122 -4.05 -2.71 -10.02
N ILE A 123 -5.16 -3.33 -9.64
CA ILE A 123 -6.50 -2.97 -10.13
C ILE A 123 -6.94 -1.60 -9.63
N ILE A 124 -6.79 -1.31 -8.33
CA ILE A 124 -7.30 -0.06 -7.74
C ILE A 124 -6.57 1.17 -8.29
N PRO A 125 -5.21 1.26 -8.25
CA PRO A 125 -4.53 2.37 -8.87
C PRO A 125 -4.70 2.42 -10.38
N GLY A 126 -4.79 1.25 -11.03
CA GLY A 126 -5.01 1.13 -12.46
C GLY A 126 -6.37 1.65 -12.90
N MET A 127 -7.45 1.30 -12.20
CA MET A 127 -8.79 1.86 -12.46
C MET A 127 -8.83 3.37 -12.24
N LEU A 128 -8.24 3.85 -11.14
CA LEU A 128 -8.16 5.29 -10.87
C LEU A 128 -7.40 6.01 -11.98
N ALA A 129 -6.25 5.49 -12.41
CA ALA A 129 -5.45 6.04 -13.50
C ALA A 129 -6.22 6.03 -14.83
N LEU A 130 -7.01 4.98 -15.12
CA LEU A 130 -7.84 4.86 -16.31
C LEU A 130 -8.96 5.91 -16.33
N ILE A 131 -9.71 6.02 -15.23
CA ILE A 131 -10.81 6.97 -15.09
C ILE A 131 -10.27 8.41 -15.21
N PHE A 132 -9.21 8.73 -14.48
CA PHE A 132 -8.61 10.05 -14.49
C PHE A 132 -8.00 10.38 -15.86
N GLY A 133 -7.24 9.46 -16.45
CA GLY A 133 -6.65 9.63 -17.77
C GLY A 133 -7.71 9.81 -18.86
N TRP A 134 -8.77 8.98 -18.86
CA TRP A 134 -9.86 9.11 -19.81
C TRP A 134 -10.55 10.49 -19.70
N LEU A 135 -10.83 10.95 -18.46
CA LEU A 135 -11.45 12.24 -18.23
C LEU A 135 -10.55 13.40 -18.69
N ALA A 136 -9.26 13.35 -18.36
CA ALA A 136 -8.28 14.35 -18.72
C ALA A 136 -8.09 14.46 -20.25
N PHE A 137 -7.91 13.33 -20.94
CA PHE A 137 -7.72 13.32 -22.38
C PHE A 137 -9.01 13.68 -23.15
N ARG A 138 -10.17 13.27 -22.63
CA ARG A 138 -11.47 13.67 -23.22
C ARG A 138 -11.70 15.17 -23.13
N SER A 139 -11.24 15.81 -22.07
CA SER A 139 -11.35 17.27 -21.85
C SER A 139 -10.32 18.07 -22.66
N ARG A 140 -9.46 17.43 -23.49
CA ARG A 140 -8.37 18.06 -24.25
C ARG A 140 -7.46 18.93 -23.40
N VAL A 141 -7.25 18.56 -22.14
CA VAL A 141 -6.36 19.24 -21.22
C VAL A 141 -4.93 18.87 -21.56
N ASN A 142 -4.12 19.84 -21.89
CA ASN A 142 -2.73 19.63 -22.33
C ASN A 142 -1.74 20.39 -21.44
N GLY A 143 -0.49 19.86 -21.37
CA GLY A 143 0.66 20.54 -20.77
C GLY A 143 0.49 20.84 -19.29
N VAL A 144 0.68 22.10 -18.91
CA VAL A 144 0.73 22.58 -17.51
C VAL A 144 -0.61 22.37 -16.77
N TYR A 145 -1.74 22.47 -17.47
CA TYR A 145 -3.06 22.27 -16.85
C TYR A 145 -3.24 20.82 -16.39
N LEU A 146 -2.69 19.84 -17.13
CA LEU A 146 -2.74 18.44 -16.70
C LEU A 146 -1.90 18.21 -15.44
N SER A 147 -0.75 18.89 -15.32
CA SER A 147 0.10 18.83 -14.12
C SER A 147 -0.63 19.37 -12.88
N ILE A 148 -1.32 20.50 -13.01
CA ILE A 148 -2.11 21.10 -11.93
C ILE A 148 -3.27 20.17 -11.54
N LEU A 149 -3.93 19.59 -12.52
CA LEU A 149 -5.07 18.68 -12.30
C LEU A 149 -4.64 17.40 -11.57
N THR A 150 -3.49 16.81 -11.94
CA THR A 150 -2.93 15.64 -11.24
C THR A 150 -2.52 15.96 -9.80
N GLN A 151 -2.01 17.16 -9.55
CA GLN A 151 -1.69 17.63 -8.20
C GLN A 151 -2.95 17.81 -7.35
N ALA A 152 -4.01 18.41 -7.92
CA ALA A 152 -5.29 18.56 -7.22
C ALA A 152 -5.91 17.20 -6.86
N MET A 153 -5.83 16.22 -7.76
CA MET A 153 -6.25 14.84 -7.47
C MET A 153 -5.47 14.22 -6.31
N THR A 154 -4.14 14.42 -6.28
CA THR A 154 -3.29 13.90 -5.21
C THR A 154 -3.66 14.50 -3.86
N LEU A 155 -3.91 15.82 -3.81
CA LEU A 155 -4.36 16.50 -2.60
C LEU A 155 -5.74 16.02 -2.16
N ALA A 156 -6.68 15.83 -3.08
CA ALA A 156 -8.01 15.31 -2.77
C ALA A 156 -7.94 13.90 -2.15
N LEU A 157 -7.07 13.03 -2.68
CA LEU A 157 -6.83 11.69 -2.12
C LEU A 157 -6.11 11.71 -0.77
N ALA A 158 -5.28 12.70 -0.51
CA ALA A 158 -4.58 12.84 0.77
C ALA A 158 -5.47 13.36 1.91
N LEU A 159 -6.57 14.05 1.56
CA LEU A 159 -7.52 14.61 2.53
C LEU A 159 -8.67 13.64 2.88
N TYR A 160 -8.86 12.57 2.10
CA TYR A 160 -9.89 11.55 2.32
C TYR A 160 -9.34 10.36 3.09
#